data_1e5e15da74f3b4b09b26427bd1332fbf
#
_entry.id   1e5e15da74f3b4b09b26427bd1332fbf
#
_cell.length_a   1.000
_cell.length_b   1.000
_cell.length_c   1.000
_cell.angle_alpha   90.00
_cell.angle_beta   90.00
_cell.angle_gamma   90.00
#
_symmetry.space_group_name_H-M   'P 1'
#
loop_
_entity.id
_entity.type
_entity.pdbx_description
1 polymer ?
#
loop_
_entity_poly.entity_id
_entity_poly.type
_entity_poly.pdbx_seq_one_letter_code
_entity_poly.pdbx_strand_id
1 'polypeptide(L)'
;MNNGTTPAVTGSMGPEQFFGELRKRFFDLLKTEGILEEQVIINTRSRTPEEAIGITKRRAFPIITGKDVMVQAECMGALGQAFTDAPSAFRGTLAEICALDIQGSSHDRGLFIASLNAVMKHLGKAGCTVHCRNNGPEQCAVDAAGLIEASYGHPRIGLIGYQPSLLERLSGQFPVRVVDLSPVNIGQQRYGVLVEDGRVDGVSTAVCDWADLVLCTGSTVCNGSIVNFLHLKDKILFYGTTLAGAAALMGLPRICFADRYQ
;
A
#
# COMPACT_ATOMS: atom_id res chain seq x y z
N MET A 1 -10.87 -22.36 -20.67
CA MET A 1 -10.32 -21.69 -19.49
C MET A 1 -9.74 -20.38 -19.98
N ASN A 2 -10.55 -19.33 -19.98
CA ASN A 2 -10.11 -17.98 -20.41
C ASN A 2 -9.49 -17.29 -19.20
N ASN A 3 -8.17 -17.25 -19.14
CA ASN A 3 -7.45 -16.33 -18.26
C ASN A 3 -7.66 -14.90 -18.79
N GLY A 4 -8.77 -14.29 -18.35
CA GLY A 4 -9.03 -12.87 -18.57
C GLY A 4 -8.02 -12.04 -17.78
N THR A 5 -6.85 -11.80 -18.35
CA THR A 5 -5.94 -10.77 -17.85
C THR A 5 -6.64 -9.43 -18.01
N THR A 6 -7.09 -8.86 -16.88
CA THR A 6 -7.60 -7.49 -16.83
C THR A 6 -6.50 -6.57 -17.40
N PRO A 7 -6.78 -5.76 -18.42
CA PRO A 7 -5.75 -4.88 -18.98
C PRO A 7 -5.22 -3.94 -17.88
N ALA A 8 -3.89 -3.87 -17.75
CA ALA A 8 -3.24 -2.97 -16.82
C ALA A 8 -3.61 -1.53 -17.15
N VAL A 9 -3.86 -0.75 -16.11
CA VAL A 9 -4.09 0.69 -16.23
C VAL A 9 -2.75 1.35 -16.60
N THR A 10 -2.58 1.71 -17.87
CA THR A 10 -1.37 2.35 -18.40
C THR A 10 -1.70 3.78 -18.85
N GLY A 11 -1.04 4.77 -18.25
CA GLY A 11 -1.14 6.19 -18.65
C GLY A 11 -1.30 7.13 -17.46
N SER A 12 -1.19 8.44 -17.69
CA SER A 12 -1.52 9.44 -16.66
C SER A 12 -3.03 9.47 -16.46
N MET A 13 -3.50 9.02 -15.31
CA MET A 13 -4.89 9.13 -14.88
C MET A 13 -4.98 10.16 -13.78
N GLY A 14 -5.98 11.06 -13.86
CA GLY A 14 -6.33 11.94 -12.75
C GLY A 14 -7.00 11.16 -11.60
N PRO A 15 -7.09 11.77 -10.40
CA PRO A 15 -7.71 11.13 -9.23
C PRO A 15 -9.14 10.61 -9.50
N GLU A 16 -9.99 11.42 -10.12
CA GLU A 16 -11.37 11.05 -10.43
C GLU A 16 -11.45 9.82 -11.33
N GLN A 17 -10.60 9.76 -12.35
CA GLN A 17 -10.56 8.64 -13.28
C GLN A 17 -10.06 7.36 -12.61
N PHE A 18 -8.97 7.43 -11.82
CA PHE A 18 -8.41 6.27 -11.13
C PHE A 18 -9.39 5.69 -10.11
N PHE A 19 -9.91 6.53 -9.20
CA PHE A 19 -10.82 6.06 -8.17
C PHE A 19 -12.20 5.67 -8.72
N GLY A 20 -12.66 6.33 -9.78
CA GLY A 20 -13.87 5.94 -10.51
C GLY A 20 -13.73 4.53 -11.13
N GLU A 21 -12.62 4.26 -11.80
CA GLU A 21 -12.35 2.95 -12.40
C GLU A 21 -12.14 1.86 -11.33
N LEU A 22 -11.42 2.17 -10.23
CA LEU A 22 -11.23 1.24 -9.12
C LEU A 22 -12.58 0.84 -8.50
N ARG A 23 -13.45 1.81 -8.21
CA ARG A 23 -14.81 1.57 -7.71
C ARG A 23 -15.63 0.71 -8.67
N LYS A 24 -15.62 1.09 -9.95
CA LYS A 24 -16.37 0.38 -10.98
C LYS A 24 -15.94 -1.09 -11.06
N ARG A 25 -14.64 -1.37 -11.16
CA ARG A 25 -14.13 -2.75 -11.22
C ARG A 25 -14.47 -3.53 -9.97
N PHE A 26 -14.39 -2.92 -8.80
CA PHE A 26 -14.77 -3.59 -7.55
C PHE A 26 -16.25 -3.91 -7.52
N PHE A 27 -17.11 -2.96 -7.85
CA PHE A 27 -18.56 -3.18 -7.93
C PHE A 27 -18.93 -4.26 -8.93
N ASP A 28 -18.34 -4.24 -10.12
CA ASP A 28 -18.58 -5.26 -11.17
C ASP A 28 -18.14 -6.64 -10.68
N LEU A 29 -17.02 -6.73 -9.96
CA LEU A 29 -16.56 -7.98 -9.34
C LEU A 29 -17.56 -8.48 -8.30
N LEU A 30 -17.99 -7.64 -7.36
CA LEU A 30 -18.96 -8.01 -6.32
C LEU A 30 -20.28 -8.49 -6.92
N LYS A 31 -20.75 -7.83 -7.99
CA LYS A 31 -21.95 -8.21 -8.72
C LYS A 31 -21.79 -9.56 -9.41
N THR A 32 -20.66 -9.80 -10.04
CA THR A 32 -20.35 -11.07 -10.73
C THR A 32 -20.29 -12.25 -9.77
N GLU A 33 -19.71 -12.04 -8.60
CA GLU A 33 -19.59 -13.07 -7.55
C GLU A 33 -20.88 -13.19 -6.70
N GLY A 34 -21.87 -12.29 -6.86
CA GLY A 34 -23.14 -12.31 -6.14
C GLY A 34 -23.05 -11.95 -4.67
N ILE A 35 -22.05 -11.13 -4.26
CA ILE A 35 -21.71 -10.85 -2.85
C ILE A 35 -21.92 -9.39 -2.44
N LEU A 36 -22.69 -8.59 -3.17
CA LEU A 36 -22.95 -7.18 -2.86
C LEU A 36 -23.55 -6.96 -1.45
N GLU A 37 -24.41 -7.89 -1.02
CA GLU A 37 -25.10 -7.79 0.29
C GLU A 37 -24.33 -8.42 1.45
N GLU A 38 -23.15 -8.97 1.19
CA GLU A 38 -22.31 -9.52 2.24
C GLU A 38 -21.85 -8.44 3.23
N GLN A 39 -21.81 -8.82 4.50
CA GLN A 39 -21.47 -7.92 5.60
C GLN A 39 -19.96 -7.73 5.70
N VAL A 40 -19.55 -6.50 5.90
CA VAL A 40 -18.18 -6.12 6.25
C VAL A 40 -18.17 -5.40 7.58
N ILE A 41 -17.22 -5.76 8.41
CA ILE A 41 -16.99 -5.14 9.71
C ILE A 41 -15.57 -4.55 9.71
N ILE A 42 -15.49 -3.24 9.96
CA ILE A 42 -14.21 -2.55 10.11
C ILE A 42 -14.15 -1.99 11.54
N ASN A 43 -13.16 -2.45 12.27
CA ASN A 43 -12.93 -1.99 13.63
C ASN A 43 -11.85 -0.90 13.65
N THR A 44 -12.20 0.23 14.28
CA THR A 44 -11.27 1.34 14.54
C THR A 44 -10.41 1.16 15.76
N ARG A 45 -10.47 0.05 16.45
CA ARG A 45 -9.42 -0.15 17.42
C ARG A 45 -8.12 -0.02 16.69
N SER A 46 -7.55 1.20 16.79
CA SER A 46 -6.13 1.39 16.56
C SER A 46 -5.48 0.25 17.35
N ARG A 47 -5.07 -0.78 16.64
CA ARG A 47 -4.29 -1.82 17.30
C ARG A 47 -3.11 -1.09 17.88
N THR A 48 -2.78 -1.35 19.13
CA THR A 48 -1.49 -0.88 19.63
C THR A 48 -0.44 -1.28 18.59
N PRO A 49 0.67 -0.57 18.46
CA PRO A 49 1.74 -0.99 17.57
C PRO A 49 2.08 -2.48 17.72
N GLU A 50 2.07 -2.99 18.96
CA GLU A 50 2.30 -4.40 19.25
C GLU A 50 1.20 -5.32 18.70
N GLU A 51 -0.06 -4.91 18.79
CA GLU A 51 -1.18 -5.67 18.22
C GLU A 51 -1.16 -5.67 16.69
N ALA A 52 -0.68 -4.58 16.06
CA ALA A 52 -0.64 -4.43 14.63
C ALA A 52 0.54 -5.16 13.99
N ILE A 53 1.76 -5.00 14.53
CA ILE A 53 3.01 -5.51 13.95
C ILE A 53 3.76 -6.49 14.86
N GLY A 54 3.19 -6.87 16.03
CA GLY A 54 3.79 -7.76 17.00
C GLY A 54 4.91 -7.12 17.81
N ILE A 55 5.68 -7.94 18.52
CA ILE A 55 6.84 -7.48 19.30
C ILE A 55 8.02 -7.28 18.35
N THR A 56 8.39 -6.04 18.13
CA THR A 56 9.55 -5.66 17.33
C THR A 56 10.61 -4.96 18.18
N LYS A 57 11.88 -5.22 17.89
CA LYS A 57 12.99 -4.50 18.50
C LYS A 57 13.14 -3.09 17.95
N ARG A 58 12.56 -2.82 16.79
CA ARG A 58 12.63 -1.55 16.09
C ARG A 58 11.48 -0.64 16.51
N ARG A 59 11.79 0.50 17.10
CA ARG A 59 10.81 1.51 17.53
C ARG A 59 10.52 2.59 16.48
N ALA A 60 11.19 2.56 15.34
CA ALA A 60 11.09 3.60 14.30
C ALA A 60 10.03 3.31 13.22
N PHE A 61 9.13 2.35 13.43
CA PHE A 61 8.05 2.13 12.47
C PHE A 61 7.03 3.28 12.49
N PRO A 62 6.54 3.74 11.33
CA PRO A 62 5.54 4.82 11.23
C PRO A 62 4.30 4.60 12.09
N ILE A 63 3.84 3.36 12.22
CA ILE A 63 2.69 2.99 13.08
C ILE A 63 2.94 3.25 14.58
N ILE A 64 4.22 3.29 15.02
CA ILE A 64 4.59 3.57 16.42
C ILE A 64 4.72 5.08 16.66
N THR A 65 5.18 5.82 15.66
CA THR A 65 5.60 7.23 15.80
C THR A 65 4.76 8.20 14.99
N GLY A 66 4.00 7.72 14.01
CA GLY A 66 3.22 8.52 13.08
C GLY A 66 1.75 8.66 13.47
N LYS A 67 1.01 9.40 12.62
CA LYS A 67 -0.45 9.52 12.69
C LYS A 67 -1.17 8.39 11.94
N ASP A 68 -0.44 7.62 11.14
CA ASP A 68 -1.03 6.54 10.36
C ASP A 68 -1.46 5.40 11.25
N VAL A 69 -2.71 5.01 11.09
CA VAL A 69 -3.34 3.92 11.83
C VAL A 69 -3.70 2.82 10.86
N MET A 70 -3.55 1.59 11.30
CA MET A 70 -3.99 0.44 10.52
C MET A 70 -5.45 0.13 10.83
N VAL A 71 -6.32 0.25 9.83
CA VAL A 71 -7.69 -0.26 9.89
C VAL A 71 -7.74 -1.68 9.35
N GLN A 72 -8.63 -2.50 9.90
CA GLN A 72 -8.81 -3.88 9.48
C GLN A 72 -10.28 -4.15 9.21
N ALA A 73 -10.56 -4.59 7.99
CA ALA A 73 -11.85 -5.14 7.58
C ALA A 73 -11.86 -6.65 7.72
N GLU A 74 -13.00 -7.17 8.16
CA GLU A 74 -13.34 -8.58 8.11
C GLU A 74 -14.57 -8.75 7.24
N CYS A 75 -14.47 -9.62 6.24
CA CYS A 75 -15.55 -9.93 5.32
C CYS A 75 -15.45 -11.39 4.91
N MET A 76 -16.54 -12.15 5.05
CA MET A 76 -16.63 -13.58 4.69
C MET A 76 -15.45 -14.41 5.27
N GLY A 77 -15.04 -14.12 6.51
CA GLY A 77 -13.95 -14.81 7.22
C GLY A 77 -12.53 -14.42 6.75
N ALA A 78 -12.39 -13.51 5.79
CA ALA A 78 -11.09 -13.00 5.34
C ALA A 78 -10.79 -11.62 5.93
N LEU A 79 -9.50 -11.33 6.11
CA LEU A 79 -9.02 -10.07 6.67
C LEU A 79 -8.32 -9.23 5.60
N GLY A 80 -8.60 -7.93 5.60
CA GLY A 80 -7.92 -6.94 4.79
C GLY A 80 -7.52 -5.72 5.61
N GLN A 81 -6.29 -5.27 5.45
CA GLN A 81 -5.75 -4.13 6.19
C GLN A 81 -5.40 -2.98 5.26
N ALA A 82 -5.52 -1.75 5.77
CA ALA A 82 -5.07 -0.54 5.10
C ALA A 82 -4.48 0.43 6.12
N PHE A 83 -3.37 1.09 5.75
CA PHE A 83 -2.83 2.23 6.49
C PHE A 83 -3.53 3.50 6.04
N THR A 84 -4.03 4.29 6.99
CA THR A 84 -4.73 5.55 6.76
C THR A 84 -4.45 6.53 7.89
N ASP A 85 -4.44 7.82 7.57
CA ASP A 85 -4.38 8.93 8.55
C ASP A 85 -5.78 9.32 9.08
N ALA A 86 -6.84 8.72 8.52
CA ALA A 86 -8.22 9.00 8.87
C ALA A 86 -9.01 7.71 9.19
N PRO A 87 -8.66 7.02 10.30
CA PRO A 87 -9.30 5.75 10.67
C PRO A 87 -10.74 5.95 11.15
N SER A 88 -11.62 5.01 10.79
CA SER A 88 -12.96 4.92 11.35
C SER A 88 -13.50 3.49 11.42
N ALA A 89 -14.56 3.29 12.21
CA ALA A 89 -15.32 2.05 12.26
C ALA A 89 -16.40 2.05 11.18
N PHE A 90 -16.70 0.88 10.66
CA PHE A 90 -17.81 0.67 9.76
C PHE A 90 -18.44 -0.71 9.99
N ARG A 91 -19.75 -0.77 9.84
CA ARG A 91 -20.50 -2.04 9.77
C ARG A 91 -21.63 -1.84 8.78
N GLY A 92 -21.65 -2.65 7.73
CA GLY A 92 -22.65 -2.58 6.68
C GLY A 92 -22.35 -3.57 5.57
N THR A 93 -22.95 -3.37 4.41
CA THR A 93 -22.80 -4.22 3.24
C THR A 93 -21.64 -3.76 2.33
N LEU A 94 -21.19 -4.65 1.45
CA LEU A 94 -20.23 -4.28 0.40
C LEU A 94 -20.84 -3.29 -0.62
N ALA A 95 -22.17 -3.31 -0.80
CA ALA A 95 -22.87 -2.29 -1.60
C ALA A 95 -22.69 -0.89 -0.99
N GLU A 96 -22.84 -0.76 0.33
CA GLU A 96 -22.62 0.51 1.06
C GLU A 96 -21.15 0.95 1.00
N ILE A 97 -20.18 0.03 1.06
CA ILE A 97 -18.76 0.33 0.83
C ILE A 97 -18.53 0.92 -0.57
N CYS A 98 -19.19 0.37 -1.60
CA CYS A 98 -19.08 0.92 -2.95
C CYS A 98 -19.72 2.30 -3.10
N ALA A 99 -20.63 2.70 -2.22
CA ALA A 99 -21.27 4.01 -2.22
C ALA A 99 -20.45 5.12 -1.53
N LEU A 100 -19.37 4.77 -0.81
CA LEU A 100 -18.51 5.73 -0.09
C LEU A 100 -17.87 6.74 -1.05
N ASP A 101 -17.59 7.95 -0.55
CA ASP A 101 -16.90 8.99 -1.34
C ASP A 101 -15.38 8.79 -1.34
N ILE A 102 -14.89 7.83 -2.13
CA ILE A 102 -13.46 7.56 -2.26
C ILE A 102 -12.69 8.60 -3.09
N GLN A 103 -13.37 9.53 -3.72
CA GLN A 103 -12.73 10.62 -4.48
C GLN A 103 -12.39 11.80 -3.57
N GLY A 104 -13.33 12.23 -2.74
CA GLY A 104 -13.18 13.39 -1.87
C GLY A 104 -12.65 13.08 -0.47
N SER A 105 -12.84 11.85 0.03
CA SER A 105 -12.60 11.50 1.43
C SER A 105 -11.50 10.47 1.63
N SER A 106 -10.40 10.85 2.30
CA SER A 106 -9.34 9.90 2.71
C SER A 106 -9.85 8.88 3.72
N HIS A 107 -10.81 9.29 4.55
CA HIS A 107 -11.53 8.44 5.48
C HIS A 107 -12.25 7.29 4.75
N ASP A 108 -13.06 7.62 3.75
CA ASP A 108 -13.82 6.64 2.97
C ASP A 108 -12.89 5.75 2.14
N ARG A 109 -11.77 6.29 1.64
CA ARG A 109 -10.74 5.48 0.98
C ARG A 109 -10.16 4.41 1.89
N GLY A 110 -9.86 4.73 3.15
CA GLY A 110 -9.35 3.75 4.12
C GLY A 110 -10.29 2.56 4.32
N LEU A 111 -11.60 2.85 4.49
CA LEU A 111 -12.64 1.83 4.62
C LEU A 111 -12.78 0.98 3.36
N PHE A 112 -12.86 1.64 2.20
CA PHE A 112 -12.98 0.99 0.90
C PHE A 112 -11.80 0.05 0.63
N ILE A 113 -10.56 0.51 0.82
CA ILE A 113 -9.35 -0.26 0.54
C ILE A 113 -9.20 -1.45 1.48
N ALA A 114 -9.50 -1.30 2.77
CA ALA A 114 -9.49 -2.42 3.70
C ALA A 114 -10.52 -3.49 3.31
N SER A 115 -11.73 -3.08 2.94
CA SER A 115 -12.80 -3.98 2.48
C SER A 115 -12.43 -4.68 1.17
N LEU A 116 -11.91 -3.94 0.18
CA LEU A 116 -11.40 -4.49 -1.06
C LEU A 116 -10.32 -5.56 -0.81
N ASN A 117 -9.37 -5.29 0.09
CA ASN A 117 -8.33 -6.25 0.45
C ASN A 117 -8.92 -7.54 1.05
N ALA A 118 -9.92 -7.43 1.95
CA ALA A 118 -10.59 -8.58 2.55
C ALA A 118 -11.32 -9.43 1.48
N VAL A 119 -12.10 -8.78 0.61
CA VAL A 119 -12.82 -9.47 -0.48
C VAL A 119 -11.85 -10.15 -1.44
N MET A 120 -10.80 -9.46 -1.87
CA MET A 120 -9.82 -10.02 -2.81
C MET A 120 -9.05 -11.21 -2.20
N LYS A 121 -8.83 -11.20 -0.88
CA LYS A 121 -8.27 -12.36 -0.14
C LYS A 121 -9.27 -13.52 -0.12
N HIS A 122 -10.55 -13.27 0.21
CA HIS A 122 -11.61 -14.28 0.22
C HIS A 122 -11.72 -14.99 -1.16
N LEU A 123 -11.70 -14.21 -2.22
CA LEU A 123 -11.80 -14.73 -3.59
C LEU A 123 -10.49 -15.38 -4.10
N GLY A 124 -9.41 -15.40 -3.30
CA GLY A 124 -8.12 -15.93 -3.73
C GLY A 124 -7.44 -15.13 -4.84
N LYS A 125 -7.87 -13.87 -5.06
CA LYS A 125 -7.38 -12.97 -6.12
C LYS A 125 -6.22 -12.07 -5.66
N ALA A 126 -6.00 -11.93 -4.33
CA ALA A 126 -4.86 -11.21 -3.77
C ALA A 126 -4.35 -11.90 -2.50
N GLY A 127 -3.03 -11.97 -2.35
CA GLY A 127 -2.34 -12.35 -1.12
C GLY A 127 -1.74 -11.14 -0.41
N CYS A 128 -1.14 -11.37 0.77
CA CYS A 128 -0.47 -10.34 1.57
C CYS A 128 -1.39 -9.13 1.87
N THR A 129 -2.63 -9.42 2.26
CA THR A 129 -3.63 -8.41 2.63
C THR A 129 -3.58 -8.02 4.11
N VAL A 130 -2.80 -8.75 4.89
CA VAL A 130 -2.52 -8.51 6.32
C VAL A 130 -1.02 -8.29 6.49
N HIS A 131 -0.64 -7.32 7.32
CA HIS A 131 0.76 -6.94 7.54
C HIS A 131 1.54 -8.06 8.22
N CYS A 132 2.81 -8.23 7.81
CA CYS A 132 3.76 -9.12 8.49
C CYS A 132 4.03 -8.65 9.93
N ARG A 133 4.35 -9.60 10.83
CA ARG A 133 4.50 -9.33 12.27
C ARG A 133 5.91 -9.65 12.77
N ASN A 134 6.22 -9.18 13.96
CA ASN A 134 7.48 -9.43 14.66
C ASN A 134 8.71 -9.03 13.80
N ASN A 135 9.52 -10.00 13.40
CA ASN A 135 10.67 -9.79 12.51
C ASN A 135 10.31 -9.89 11.02
N GLY A 136 9.02 -10.04 10.70
CA GLY A 136 8.56 -10.16 9.32
C GLY A 136 8.92 -8.97 8.43
N PRO A 137 8.84 -7.71 8.88
CA PRO A 137 9.28 -6.56 8.09
C PRO A 137 10.75 -6.63 7.66
N GLU A 138 11.64 -7.09 8.53
CA GLU A 138 13.06 -7.27 8.25
C GLU A 138 13.29 -8.37 7.21
N GLN A 139 12.62 -9.52 7.37
CA GLN A 139 12.70 -10.63 6.43
C GLN A 139 12.09 -10.26 5.08
N CYS A 140 10.96 -9.56 5.09
CA CYS A 140 10.33 -9.02 3.88
C CYS A 140 11.27 -8.06 3.12
N ALA A 141 12.04 -7.24 3.84
CA ALA A 141 13.01 -6.34 3.24
C ALA A 141 14.19 -7.09 2.59
N VAL A 142 14.63 -8.21 3.18
CA VAL A 142 15.65 -9.09 2.59
C VAL A 142 15.14 -9.71 1.29
N ASP A 143 13.94 -10.28 1.30
CA ASP A 143 13.33 -10.86 0.09
C ASP A 143 13.13 -9.80 -1.02
N ALA A 144 12.69 -8.58 -0.64
CA ALA A 144 12.52 -7.49 -1.58
C ALA A 144 13.85 -7.07 -2.24
N ALA A 145 14.92 -6.92 -1.44
CA ALA A 145 16.24 -6.57 -1.97
C ALA A 145 16.78 -7.67 -2.91
N GLY A 146 16.63 -8.94 -2.56
CA GLY A 146 17.03 -10.06 -3.41
C GLY A 146 16.25 -10.11 -4.72
N LEU A 147 14.94 -9.85 -4.69
CA LEU A 147 14.12 -9.77 -5.90
C LEU A 147 14.57 -8.61 -6.80
N ILE A 148 14.85 -7.44 -6.20
CA ILE A 148 15.29 -6.25 -6.95
C ILE A 148 16.63 -6.55 -7.62
N GLU A 149 17.59 -7.08 -6.90
CA GLU A 149 18.91 -7.45 -7.44
C GLU A 149 18.78 -8.44 -8.59
N ALA A 150 17.99 -9.49 -8.43
CA ALA A 150 17.79 -10.51 -9.45
C ALA A 150 17.06 -9.99 -10.70
N SER A 151 16.12 -9.04 -10.55
CA SER A 151 15.26 -8.57 -11.64
C SER A 151 15.77 -7.31 -12.32
N TYR A 152 16.49 -6.44 -11.58
CA TYR A 152 16.90 -5.10 -12.03
C TYR A 152 18.42 -4.85 -11.91
N GLY A 153 19.18 -5.80 -11.37
CA GLY A 153 20.61 -5.62 -11.11
C GLY A 153 20.88 -4.65 -9.96
N HIS A 154 21.65 -3.59 -10.23
CA HIS A 154 22.04 -2.56 -9.25
C HIS A 154 21.41 -1.18 -9.58
N PRO A 155 20.07 -1.03 -9.51
CA PRO A 155 19.40 0.20 -9.85
C PRO A 155 19.61 1.28 -8.78
N ARG A 156 19.54 2.55 -9.19
CA ARG A 156 19.28 3.68 -8.27
C ARG A 156 17.83 3.61 -7.86
N ILE A 157 17.55 3.57 -6.56
CA ILE A 157 16.21 3.36 -6.02
C ILE A 157 15.64 4.67 -5.44
N GLY A 158 14.49 5.09 -5.95
CA GLY A 158 13.65 6.12 -5.34
C GLY A 158 12.62 5.45 -4.41
N LEU A 159 12.73 5.64 -3.11
CA LEU A 159 11.78 5.10 -2.13
C LEU A 159 10.75 6.16 -1.77
N ILE A 160 9.50 5.97 -2.17
CA ILE A 160 8.38 6.83 -1.81
C ILE A 160 7.67 6.24 -0.60
N GLY A 161 7.75 6.96 0.54
CA GLY A 161 7.30 6.53 1.85
C GLY A 161 8.41 5.83 2.65
N TYR A 162 8.69 6.34 3.84
CA TYR A 162 9.70 5.80 4.74
C TYR A 162 9.22 4.48 5.37
N GLN A 163 9.90 3.40 5.05
CA GLN A 163 9.76 2.11 5.72
C GLN A 163 11.15 1.69 6.23
N PRO A 164 11.34 1.65 7.56
CA PRO A 164 12.69 1.57 8.15
C PRO A 164 13.45 0.30 7.78
N SER A 165 12.83 -0.87 7.79
CA SER A 165 13.50 -2.14 7.45
C SER A 165 13.88 -2.17 5.97
N LEU A 166 13.00 -1.66 5.11
CA LEU A 166 13.26 -1.60 3.67
C LEU A 166 14.38 -0.61 3.36
N LEU A 167 14.34 0.61 3.94
CA LEU A 167 15.38 1.61 3.74
C LEU A 167 16.74 1.10 4.22
N GLU A 168 16.82 0.51 5.44
CA GLU A 168 18.06 -0.04 5.98
C GLU A 168 18.66 -1.10 5.06
N ARG A 169 17.81 -2.03 4.60
CA ARG A 169 18.28 -3.12 3.75
C ARG A 169 18.75 -2.62 2.38
N LEU A 170 17.96 -1.73 1.75
CA LEU A 170 18.26 -1.22 0.43
C LEU A 170 19.48 -0.30 0.42
N SER A 171 19.60 0.61 1.40
CA SER A 171 20.74 1.54 1.47
C SER A 171 22.10 0.85 1.69
N GLY A 172 22.08 -0.36 2.25
CA GLY A 172 23.28 -1.19 2.37
C GLY A 172 23.74 -1.86 1.06
N GLN A 173 22.91 -1.84 0.01
CA GLN A 173 23.19 -2.54 -1.25
C GLN A 173 23.07 -1.67 -2.50
N PHE A 174 22.25 -0.62 -2.47
CA PHE A 174 21.92 0.19 -3.63
C PHE A 174 22.08 1.69 -3.32
N PRO A 175 22.31 2.53 -4.33
CA PRO A 175 22.10 3.97 -4.19
C PRO A 175 20.60 4.25 -3.94
N VAL A 176 20.25 4.90 -2.82
CA VAL A 176 18.85 5.15 -2.43
C VAL A 176 18.65 6.63 -2.14
N ARG A 177 17.54 7.17 -2.63
CA ARG A 177 16.92 8.41 -2.14
C ARG A 177 15.56 8.07 -1.57
N VAL A 178 15.15 8.72 -0.49
CA VAL A 178 13.87 8.47 0.17
C VAL A 178 13.10 9.76 0.41
N VAL A 179 11.80 9.71 0.13
CA VAL A 179 10.85 10.81 0.34
C VAL A 179 9.78 10.36 1.33
N ASP A 180 9.41 11.22 2.27
CA ASP A 180 8.30 10.96 3.20
C ASP A 180 7.44 12.21 3.39
N LEU A 181 6.21 12.03 3.89
CA LEU A 181 5.27 13.11 4.21
C LEU A 181 5.22 13.41 5.71
N SER A 182 5.74 12.51 6.55
CA SER A 182 5.69 12.64 8.01
C SER A 182 6.74 13.62 8.52
N PRO A 183 6.34 14.69 9.24
CA PRO A 183 7.29 15.64 9.83
C PRO A 183 8.29 15.00 10.79
N VAL A 184 7.95 13.85 11.37
CA VAL A 184 8.83 13.11 12.29
C VAL A 184 10.01 12.49 11.54
N ASN A 185 9.84 12.14 10.28
CA ASN A 185 10.86 11.48 9.46
C ASN A 185 11.69 12.50 8.65
N ILE A 186 11.05 13.55 8.15
CA ILE A 186 11.64 14.54 7.26
C ILE A 186 12.86 15.22 7.88
N GLY A 187 13.93 15.36 7.10
CA GLY A 187 15.18 15.98 7.52
C GLY A 187 16.07 15.09 8.39
N GLN A 188 15.61 13.90 8.75
CA GLN A 188 16.41 12.95 9.52
C GLN A 188 17.36 12.16 8.63
N GLN A 189 18.57 11.92 9.13
CA GLN A 189 19.49 10.94 8.54
C GLN A 189 19.11 9.54 9.05
N ARG A 190 18.79 8.63 8.13
CA ARG A 190 18.44 7.25 8.45
C ARG A 190 19.27 6.29 7.61
N TYR A 191 20.06 5.44 8.24
CA TYR A 191 20.92 4.47 7.55
C TYR A 191 21.82 5.10 6.47
N GLY A 192 22.34 6.31 6.76
CA GLY A 192 23.17 7.07 5.84
C GLY A 192 22.42 7.83 4.73
N VAL A 193 21.09 7.79 4.72
CA VAL A 193 20.23 8.47 3.72
C VAL A 193 19.42 9.58 4.38
N LEU A 194 19.39 10.77 3.74
CA LEU A 194 18.53 11.87 4.16
C LEU A 194 17.07 11.57 3.74
N VAL A 195 16.13 11.69 4.69
CA VAL A 195 14.70 11.62 4.37
C VAL A 195 14.26 12.99 3.85
N GLU A 196 13.96 13.05 2.55
CA GLU A 196 13.58 14.27 1.86
C GLU A 196 12.10 14.62 2.11
N ASP A 197 11.75 15.90 2.05
CA ASP A 197 10.39 16.40 2.30
C ASP A 197 9.50 16.28 1.05
N GLY A 198 8.65 15.26 1.02
CA GLY A 198 7.72 15.01 -0.08
C GLY A 198 6.55 16.00 -0.17
N ARG A 199 6.40 16.91 0.80
CA ARG A 199 5.39 17.99 0.76
C ARG A 199 5.88 19.19 -0.06
N VAL A 200 7.19 19.26 -0.32
CA VAL A 200 7.77 20.31 -1.16
C VAL A 200 7.59 19.95 -2.62
N ASP A 201 7.03 20.88 -3.39
CA ASP A 201 6.79 20.72 -4.80
C ASP A 201 8.07 20.32 -5.57
N GLY A 202 7.95 19.34 -6.44
CA GLY A 202 9.04 18.86 -7.28
C GLY A 202 10.01 17.88 -6.62
N VAL A 203 10.05 17.73 -5.28
CA VAL A 203 11.00 16.82 -4.61
C VAL A 203 10.71 15.37 -4.99
N SER A 204 9.46 14.92 -4.90
CA SER A 204 9.09 13.55 -5.30
C SER A 204 9.39 13.29 -6.78
N THR A 205 9.13 14.26 -7.65
CA THR A 205 9.45 14.19 -9.08
C THR A 205 10.95 14.06 -9.30
N ALA A 206 11.77 14.90 -8.64
CA ALA A 206 13.23 14.85 -8.75
C ALA A 206 13.81 13.50 -8.26
N VAL A 207 13.21 12.90 -7.22
CA VAL A 207 13.60 11.55 -6.77
C VAL A 207 13.20 10.50 -7.81
N CYS A 208 11.99 10.58 -8.36
CA CYS A 208 11.54 9.67 -9.40
C CYS A 208 12.37 9.78 -10.68
N ASP A 209 12.75 10.99 -11.12
CA ASP A 209 13.57 11.20 -12.31
C ASP A 209 14.99 10.66 -12.15
N TRP A 210 15.57 10.84 -10.96
CA TRP A 210 16.89 10.33 -10.63
C TRP A 210 16.96 8.81 -10.57
N ALA A 211 15.89 8.14 -10.10
CA ALA A 211 15.86 6.70 -9.87
C ALA A 211 15.76 5.90 -11.18
N ASP A 212 16.32 4.71 -11.20
CA ASP A 212 16.11 3.70 -12.26
C ASP A 212 14.89 2.83 -11.90
N LEU A 213 14.62 2.64 -10.59
CA LEU A 213 13.46 1.95 -10.04
C LEU A 213 12.83 2.78 -8.92
N VAL A 214 11.53 2.98 -8.96
CA VAL A 214 10.76 3.65 -7.90
C VAL A 214 9.99 2.61 -7.10
N LEU A 215 10.31 2.50 -5.82
CA LEU A 215 9.52 1.72 -4.86
C LEU A 215 8.52 2.65 -4.17
N CYS A 216 7.24 2.45 -4.40
CA CYS A 216 6.19 3.33 -3.88
C CYS A 216 5.32 2.60 -2.86
N THR A 217 5.11 3.21 -1.68
CA THR A 217 4.24 2.64 -0.65
C THR A 217 2.80 2.53 -1.14
N GLY A 218 2.17 1.38 -0.86
CA GLY A 218 0.75 1.19 -1.15
C GLY A 218 -0.17 2.14 -0.39
N SER A 219 0.30 2.78 0.69
CA SER A 219 -0.49 3.77 1.46
C SER A 219 -0.87 5.00 0.64
N THR A 220 -0.17 5.25 -0.49
CA THR A 220 -0.51 6.32 -1.44
C THR A 220 -1.93 6.20 -2.01
N VAL A 221 -2.54 5.02 -2.01
CA VAL A 221 -3.94 4.86 -2.42
C VAL A 221 -4.90 5.47 -1.39
N CYS A 222 -4.60 5.39 -0.10
CA CYS A 222 -5.47 5.94 0.94
C CYS A 222 -5.41 7.47 1.01
N ASN A 223 -4.22 8.06 0.88
CA ASN A 223 -4.09 9.54 0.86
C ASN A 223 -4.34 10.16 -0.53
N GLY A 224 -4.58 9.34 -1.56
CA GLY A 224 -4.90 9.78 -2.91
C GLY A 224 -3.71 10.13 -3.79
N SER A 225 -2.48 10.14 -3.26
CA SER A 225 -1.29 10.54 -4.03
C SER A 225 -0.81 9.50 -5.04
N ILE A 226 -1.36 8.28 -5.04
CA ILE A 226 -0.99 7.19 -5.96
C ILE A 226 -0.98 7.64 -7.43
N VAL A 227 -1.91 8.50 -7.82
CA VAL A 227 -2.07 8.99 -9.19
C VAL A 227 -0.85 9.76 -9.69
N ASN A 228 -0.08 10.37 -8.78
CA ASN A 228 1.14 11.10 -9.10
C ASN A 228 2.27 10.16 -9.60
N PHE A 229 2.14 8.86 -9.40
CA PHE A 229 3.17 7.87 -9.73
C PHE A 229 2.77 6.90 -10.84
N LEU A 230 1.50 6.86 -11.26
CA LEU A 230 1.02 5.90 -12.27
C LEU A 230 1.67 6.10 -13.64
N HIS A 231 2.09 7.32 -13.96
CA HIS A 231 2.78 7.64 -15.22
C HIS A 231 4.17 6.99 -15.35
N LEU A 232 4.75 6.52 -14.24
CA LEU A 232 6.09 5.90 -14.21
C LEU A 232 6.13 4.49 -14.85
N LYS A 233 4.97 3.86 -15.07
CA LYS A 233 4.82 2.57 -15.80
C LYS A 233 5.77 1.48 -15.30
N ASP A 234 6.69 1.03 -16.16
CA ASP A 234 7.62 -0.07 -15.87
C ASP A 234 8.71 0.31 -14.84
N LYS A 235 8.85 1.60 -14.55
CA LYS A 235 9.81 2.11 -13.57
C LYS A 235 9.31 2.04 -12.12
N ILE A 236 8.00 1.79 -11.91
CA ILE A 236 7.41 1.76 -10.58
C ILE A 236 7.12 0.33 -10.12
N LEU A 237 7.36 0.07 -8.84
CA LEU A 237 6.98 -1.14 -8.13
C LEU A 237 6.38 -0.74 -6.79
N PHE A 238 5.12 -1.02 -6.60
CA PHE A 238 4.46 -0.74 -5.32
C PHE A 238 4.82 -1.77 -4.26
N TYR A 239 4.85 -1.38 -2.99
CA TYR A 239 5.09 -2.30 -1.88
C TYR A 239 4.08 -2.17 -0.75
N GLY A 240 3.96 -3.24 0.05
CA GLY A 240 3.13 -3.28 1.25
C GLY A 240 1.73 -3.83 1.04
N THR A 241 1.00 -3.99 2.15
CA THR A 241 -0.30 -4.68 2.21
C THR A 241 -1.46 -3.80 1.75
N THR A 242 -1.40 -2.49 2.00
CA THR A 242 -2.51 -1.57 1.74
C THR A 242 -3.00 -1.64 0.29
N LEU A 243 -2.10 -1.75 -0.67
CA LEU A 243 -2.48 -1.78 -2.09
C LEU A 243 -2.84 -3.20 -2.62
N ALA A 244 -2.91 -4.23 -1.78
CA ALA A 244 -3.01 -5.61 -2.23
C ALA A 244 -4.15 -5.87 -3.22
N GLY A 245 -5.37 -5.56 -2.82
CA GLY A 245 -6.56 -5.75 -3.64
C GLY A 245 -6.62 -4.80 -4.83
N ALA A 246 -6.29 -3.52 -4.60
CA ALA A 246 -6.29 -2.53 -5.67
C ALA A 246 -5.23 -2.83 -6.74
N ALA A 247 -4.03 -3.28 -6.35
CA ALA A 247 -3.00 -3.69 -7.30
C ALA A 247 -3.46 -4.85 -8.17
N ALA A 248 -4.05 -5.89 -7.56
CA ALA A 248 -4.56 -7.04 -8.31
C ALA A 248 -5.72 -6.66 -9.26
N LEU A 249 -6.63 -5.80 -8.79
CA LEU A 249 -7.80 -5.39 -9.56
C LEU A 249 -7.46 -4.43 -10.71
N MET A 250 -6.45 -3.58 -10.53
CA MET A 250 -6.02 -2.57 -11.50
C MET A 250 -4.83 -3.00 -12.36
N GLY A 251 -4.24 -4.18 -12.09
CA GLY A 251 -3.06 -4.66 -12.80
C GLY A 251 -1.79 -3.87 -12.48
N LEU A 252 -1.64 -3.36 -11.25
CA LEU A 252 -0.45 -2.61 -10.84
C LEU A 252 0.65 -3.55 -10.32
N PRO A 253 1.91 -3.32 -10.66
CA PRO A 253 3.02 -4.12 -10.16
C PRO A 253 3.21 -3.90 -8.66
N ARG A 254 3.21 -4.98 -7.87
CA ARG A 254 3.36 -4.91 -6.41
C ARG A 254 4.20 -6.05 -5.87
N ILE A 255 5.07 -5.74 -4.90
CA ILE A 255 5.79 -6.72 -4.09
C ILE A 255 5.32 -6.66 -2.63
N CYS A 256 5.10 -7.82 -2.04
CA CYS A 256 4.90 -8.00 -0.61
C CYS A 256 5.06 -9.49 -0.28
N PHE A 257 5.75 -9.79 0.80
CA PHE A 257 6.00 -11.16 1.24
C PHE A 257 5.34 -11.45 2.60
N ALA A 258 4.36 -10.64 3.00
CA ALA A 258 3.75 -10.71 4.31
C ALA A 258 3.16 -12.10 4.65
N ASP A 259 2.59 -12.81 3.68
CA ASP A 259 2.02 -14.16 3.88
C ASP A 259 3.08 -15.20 4.29
N ARG A 260 4.37 -14.93 4.09
CA ARG A 260 5.47 -15.79 4.55
C ARG A 260 5.85 -15.54 6.02
N TYR A 261 5.46 -14.39 6.58
CA TYR A 261 5.97 -13.85 7.84
C TYR A 261 4.85 -13.36 8.78
N GLN A 262 3.73 -14.07 8.80
CA GLN A 262 2.58 -13.81 9.68
C GLN A 262 2.68 -14.57 11.00
#